data_0d8e9d92f9a0565e8dc4e688ef465ae7
#
_entry.id   0d8e9d92f9a0565e8dc4e688ef465ae7
#
_cell.length_a   1.000
_cell.length_b   1.000
_cell.length_c   1.000
_cell.angle_alpha   90.00
_cell.angle_beta   90.00
_cell.angle_gamma   90.00
#
_symmetry.space_group_name_H-M   'P 1'
#
loop_
_entity.id
_entity.type
_entity.pdbx_description
1 polymer ?
#
loop_
_entity_poly.entity_id
_entity_poly.type
_entity_poly.pdbx_seq_one_letter_code
_entity_poly.pdbx_strand_id
1 'polypeptide(L)'
;MLLSLSLTDFVIVPELTINLEGGFTALAGETGAGKSILIDALQLLLGARADTVVIREGAKKTEVSGIFSQNRSTRRWLTDNGFEPDDDEILMRRVLDASGRSRAWINGSPATVSQMRTLGEKLVDIHGQHANQSLLKPAEQLRLLDAHGGLFESRKKVRRLYQDYQIATDALRKANARAASLQDELEKLAWMKEDLDALAPEKGEWERVSEEHTKLSNASEIISGISSATAELVDDDVSAQTLLGNAYQKIISLSRFDSKLEDAAQQLSDASSIVNDTASTLRQYLDGNDLDEERLAALDSRLSAYYDTARKFHVRPEELKNLHDKVNTQISEIQSGFDTESLRRAAAQAKAAFMREAEALSASRRTAAQSLSKLVTEAMQKLSMEGGRLEVSLSPSEPGPHGLEHCDFLVAGHEGVSPRALTKVASGGELSRISLAISVITARATPVETMIFDEIDAGIGGAVAEVVGRLLQQLGHDRQVLCVTHQPQVASCAIHHLHVEKKTVDGKTVSSLTQLDSKGRIEEIARMLGGIHMTQATLDHAKEMLRLSSPQSQQSRETH
;
A
#
# COMPACT_ATOMS: atom_id res chain seq x y z
N MET A 1 12.65 -23.33 22.32
CA MET A 1 13.89 -23.00 23.05
C MET A 1 15.11 -23.25 22.18
N LEU A 2 16.22 -22.56 22.38
CA LEU A 2 17.51 -22.83 21.72
C LEU A 2 18.17 -24.02 22.41
N LEU A 3 18.32 -25.14 21.71
CA LEU A 3 18.87 -26.38 22.27
C LEU A 3 20.38 -26.46 22.09
N SER A 4 20.88 -26.04 20.90
CA SER A 4 22.30 -26.08 20.60
C SER A 4 22.68 -24.92 19.66
N LEU A 5 23.89 -24.40 19.81
CA LEU A 5 24.49 -23.41 18.94
C LEU A 5 25.91 -23.85 18.56
N SER A 6 26.20 -23.87 17.27
CA SER A 6 27.53 -24.24 16.75
C SER A 6 28.07 -23.12 15.85
N LEU A 7 29.33 -22.78 16.05
CA LEU A 7 30.08 -21.75 15.34
C LEU A 7 31.33 -22.36 14.72
N THR A 8 31.64 -21.97 13.49
CA THR A 8 32.90 -22.31 12.85
C THR A 8 33.50 -21.06 12.21
N ASP A 9 34.77 -20.78 12.54
CA ASP A 9 35.52 -19.62 12.03
C ASP A 9 34.83 -18.28 12.20
N PHE A 10 34.26 -18.04 13.41
CA PHE A 10 33.47 -16.82 13.71
C PHE A 10 34.29 -15.88 14.63
N VAL A 11 34.63 -14.69 14.16
CA VAL A 11 35.45 -13.65 14.82
C VAL A 11 36.81 -14.24 15.32
N ILE A 12 36.89 -14.60 16.61
CA ILE A 12 38.10 -15.22 17.24
C ILE A 12 37.82 -16.68 17.67
N VAL A 13 36.68 -17.23 17.31
CA VAL A 13 36.29 -18.61 17.63
C VAL A 13 36.56 -19.52 16.43
N PRO A 14 37.50 -20.49 16.49
CA PRO A 14 37.73 -21.43 15.39
C PRO A 14 36.59 -22.44 15.28
N GLU A 15 36.18 -23.02 16.40
CA GLU A 15 35.08 -23.96 16.50
C GLU A 15 34.51 -23.92 17.91
N LEU A 16 33.18 -23.94 18.03
CA LEU A 16 32.47 -23.97 19.29
C LEU A 16 31.13 -24.66 19.08
N THR A 17 30.80 -25.60 19.95
CA THR A 17 29.44 -26.14 20.06
C THR A 17 29.04 -26.09 21.53
N ILE A 18 27.86 -25.50 21.81
CA ILE A 18 27.29 -25.42 23.14
C ILE A 18 25.88 -25.99 23.12
N ASN A 19 25.57 -26.76 24.16
CA ASN A 19 24.21 -27.20 24.45
C ASN A 19 23.65 -26.30 25.56
N LEU A 20 22.39 -25.93 25.40
CA LEU A 20 21.69 -24.99 26.28
C LEU A 20 20.44 -25.64 26.83
N GLU A 21 20.17 -25.38 28.06
CA GLU A 21 19.02 -25.93 28.79
C GLU A 21 18.00 -24.81 29.07
N GLY A 22 16.79 -25.17 29.49
CA GLY A 22 15.80 -24.22 29.96
C GLY A 22 16.23 -23.52 31.25
N GLY A 23 15.52 -22.48 31.64
CA GLY A 23 15.85 -21.71 32.82
C GLY A 23 16.77 -20.52 32.57
N PHE A 24 17.29 -19.96 33.65
CA PHE A 24 18.17 -18.78 33.59
C PHE A 24 19.65 -19.20 33.50
N THR A 25 20.31 -18.83 32.42
CA THR A 25 21.75 -19.04 32.14
C THR A 25 22.48 -17.70 32.15
N ALA A 26 23.50 -17.56 33.00
CA ALA A 26 24.41 -16.41 32.97
C ALA A 26 25.63 -16.70 32.09
N LEU A 27 25.98 -15.74 31.23
CA LEU A 27 27.26 -15.72 30.51
C LEU A 27 28.19 -14.73 31.22
N ALA A 28 29.21 -15.26 31.88
CA ALA A 28 30.24 -14.47 32.54
C ALA A 28 31.61 -14.68 31.93
N GLY A 29 32.57 -13.84 32.26
CA GLY A 29 33.93 -13.88 31.74
C GLY A 29 34.55 -12.51 31.72
N GLU A 30 35.82 -12.40 31.29
CA GLU A 30 36.52 -11.12 31.21
C GLU A 30 35.89 -10.17 30.19
N THR A 31 35.97 -8.87 30.46
CA THR A 31 35.56 -7.82 29.52
C THR A 31 36.37 -7.94 28.21
N GLY A 32 35.67 -7.92 27.06
CA GLY A 32 36.30 -8.13 25.76
C GLY A 32 36.64 -9.60 25.43
N ALA A 33 36.29 -10.57 26.30
CA ALA A 33 36.53 -12.01 26.07
C ALA A 33 35.64 -12.65 25.00
N GLY A 34 34.78 -11.89 24.36
CA GLY A 34 33.90 -12.41 23.32
C GLY A 34 32.52 -12.84 23.82
N LYS A 35 32.06 -12.30 24.97
CA LYS A 35 30.69 -12.52 25.45
C LYS A 35 29.65 -12.13 24.40
N SER A 36 29.87 -11.02 23.70
CA SER A 36 29.00 -10.55 22.61
C SER A 36 29.07 -11.44 21.37
N ILE A 37 30.17 -12.23 21.19
CA ILE A 37 30.34 -13.11 20.02
C ILE A 37 29.17 -14.10 19.89
N LEU A 38 28.67 -14.63 21.01
CA LEU A 38 27.54 -15.56 21.02
C LEU A 38 26.24 -14.87 20.58
N ILE A 39 26.04 -13.63 21.00
CA ILE A 39 24.88 -12.83 20.60
C ILE A 39 24.98 -12.41 19.15
N ASP A 40 26.16 -11.99 18.69
CA ASP A 40 26.40 -11.61 17.29
C ASP A 40 26.18 -12.82 16.35
N ALA A 41 26.63 -14.01 16.76
CA ALA A 41 26.41 -15.24 16.03
C ALA A 41 24.91 -15.59 15.95
N LEU A 42 24.18 -15.48 17.07
CA LEU A 42 22.75 -15.69 17.10
C LEU A 42 22.02 -14.65 16.23
N GLN A 43 22.35 -13.37 16.32
CA GLN A 43 21.78 -12.34 15.45
C GLN A 43 22.02 -12.65 13.97
N LEU A 44 23.25 -13.08 13.63
CA LEU A 44 23.55 -13.51 12.26
C LEU A 44 22.67 -14.68 11.85
N LEU A 45 22.54 -15.71 12.68
CA LEU A 45 21.69 -16.89 12.44
C LEU A 45 20.22 -16.50 12.27
N LEU A 46 19.72 -15.57 13.08
CA LEU A 46 18.33 -15.07 13.07
C LEU A 46 18.06 -14.06 11.94
N GLY A 47 18.96 -13.88 10.98
CA GLY A 47 18.71 -13.07 9.79
C GLY A 47 19.13 -11.61 9.87
N ALA A 48 20.00 -11.22 10.81
CA ALA A 48 20.62 -9.90 10.79
C ALA A 48 21.51 -9.71 9.55
N ARG A 49 21.82 -8.44 9.24
CA ARG A 49 22.74 -8.12 8.13
C ARG A 49 24.11 -8.74 8.40
N ALA A 50 24.63 -9.46 7.42
CA ALA A 50 25.96 -10.05 7.50
C ALA A 50 27.03 -9.02 7.12
N ASP A 51 28.11 -8.97 7.92
CA ASP A 51 29.33 -8.24 7.61
C ASP A 51 30.50 -9.25 7.57
N THR A 52 31.40 -9.11 6.60
CA THR A 52 32.58 -10.00 6.46
C THR A 52 33.57 -9.88 7.62
N VAL A 53 33.48 -8.83 8.42
CA VAL A 53 34.30 -8.64 9.64
C VAL A 53 34.07 -9.77 10.66
N VAL A 54 32.94 -10.47 10.63
CA VAL A 54 32.68 -11.62 11.52
C VAL A 54 33.41 -12.91 11.09
N ILE A 55 34.04 -12.94 9.93
CA ILE A 55 34.83 -14.09 9.49
C ILE A 55 36.20 -14.06 10.19
N ARG A 56 36.57 -15.17 10.80
CA ARG A 56 37.88 -15.29 11.49
C ARG A 56 39.03 -14.97 10.54
N GLU A 57 40.00 -14.23 11.02
CA GLU A 57 41.19 -13.87 10.24
C GLU A 57 41.90 -15.12 9.67
N GLY A 58 42.09 -15.13 8.36
CA GLY A 58 42.69 -16.26 7.61
C GLY A 58 41.67 -17.33 7.17
N ALA A 59 40.42 -17.27 7.59
CA ALA A 59 39.37 -18.18 7.13
C ALA A 59 38.70 -17.68 5.84
N LYS A 60 38.25 -18.61 5.01
CA LYS A 60 37.54 -18.30 3.74
C LYS A 60 36.05 -18.10 3.93
N LYS A 61 35.49 -18.60 5.00
CA LYS A 61 34.06 -18.55 5.33
C LYS A 61 33.86 -18.70 6.83
N THR A 62 32.70 -18.27 7.30
CA THR A 62 32.21 -18.61 8.63
C THR A 62 30.87 -19.33 8.52
N GLU A 63 30.59 -20.18 9.49
CA GLU A 63 29.33 -20.92 9.58
C GLU A 63 28.76 -20.82 10.98
N VAL A 64 27.46 -20.54 11.05
CA VAL A 64 26.67 -20.54 12.29
C VAL A 64 25.48 -21.46 12.08
N SER A 65 25.26 -22.39 13.00
CA SER A 65 24.08 -23.25 13.04
C SER A 65 23.49 -23.32 14.43
N GLY A 66 22.18 -23.44 14.50
CA GLY A 66 21.44 -23.56 15.76
C GLY A 66 20.28 -24.51 15.64
N ILE A 67 20.06 -25.28 16.70
CA ILE A 67 18.92 -26.20 16.85
C ILE A 67 17.96 -25.59 17.86
N PHE A 68 16.69 -25.49 17.48
CA PHE A 68 15.62 -24.94 18.31
C PHE A 68 14.52 -25.99 18.50
N SER A 69 13.88 -26.01 19.66
CA SER A 69 12.66 -26.77 19.87
C SER A 69 11.52 -26.23 18.99
N GLN A 70 10.74 -27.13 18.41
CA GLN A 70 9.58 -26.79 17.61
C GLN A 70 8.32 -26.67 18.48
N ASN A 71 7.50 -25.65 18.21
CA ASN A 71 6.20 -25.50 18.82
C ASN A 71 5.10 -25.37 17.73
N ARG A 72 3.83 -25.34 18.15
CA ARG A 72 2.69 -25.27 17.22
C ARG A 72 2.74 -24.07 16.26
N SER A 73 3.22 -22.90 16.73
CA SER A 73 3.31 -21.69 15.91
C SER A 73 4.40 -21.79 14.86
N THR A 74 5.57 -22.31 15.23
CA THR A 74 6.71 -22.49 14.32
C THR A 74 6.46 -23.61 13.33
N ARG A 75 5.85 -24.73 13.74
CA ARG A 75 5.45 -25.83 12.86
C ARG A 75 4.50 -25.32 11.75
N ARG A 76 3.47 -24.55 12.12
CA ARG A 76 2.57 -23.96 11.15
C ARG A 76 3.29 -23.04 10.17
N TRP A 77 4.20 -22.19 10.68
CA TRP A 77 4.96 -21.28 9.84
C TRP A 77 5.84 -22.03 8.83
N LEU A 78 6.52 -23.12 9.26
CA LEU A 78 7.34 -23.97 8.38
C LEU A 78 6.48 -24.52 7.23
N THR A 79 5.34 -25.13 7.54
CA THR A 79 4.43 -25.69 6.54
C THR A 79 3.92 -24.61 5.57
N ASP A 80 3.48 -23.46 6.10
CA ASP A 80 2.96 -22.35 5.29
C ASP A 80 4.02 -21.73 4.35
N ASN A 81 5.32 -21.91 4.65
CA ASN A 81 6.44 -21.41 3.85
C ASN A 81 7.19 -22.49 3.05
N GLY A 82 6.66 -23.71 2.99
CA GLY A 82 7.19 -24.80 2.16
C GLY A 82 8.43 -25.48 2.74
N PHE A 83 8.67 -25.37 4.06
CA PHE A 83 9.69 -26.13 4.78
C PHE A 83 9.07 -27.37 5.41
N GLU A 84 9.76 -28.51 5.28
CA GLU A 84 9.34 -29.72 5.99
C GLU A 84 9.65 -29.57 7.48
N PRO A 85 8.63 -29.67 8.36
CA PRO A 85 8.87 -29.69 9.79
C PRO A 85 9.51 -31.03 10.16
N ASP A 86 10.63 -30.97 10.86
CA ASP A 86 11.24 -32.13 11.50
C ASP A 86 10.49 -32.45 12.82
N ASP A 87 10.63 -33.65 13.39
CA ASP A 87 9.70 -34.15 14.40
C ASP A 87 9.52 -33.19 15.60
N ASP A 88 10.56 -32.69 16.24
CA ASP A 88 10.47 -31.76 17.37
C ASP A 88 11.50 -30.62 17.33
N GLU A 89 12.32 -30.54 16.28
CA GLU A 89 13.42 -29.61 16.18
C GLU A 89 13.37 -28.76 14.92
N ILE A 90 14.04 -27.63 14.98
CA ILE A 90 14.24 -26.73 13.84
C ILE A 90 15.73 -26.47 13.73
N LEU A 91 16.35 -26.92 12.64
CA LEU A 91 17.73 -26.62 12.33
C LEU A 91 17.80 -25.36 11.45
N MET A 92 18.42 -24.31 11.96
CA MET A 92 18.78 -23.12 11.19
C MET A 92 20.29 -23.12 10.96
N ARG A 93 20.72 -22.79 9.73
CA ARG A 93 22.14 -22.73 9.36
C ARG A 93 22.39 -21.55 8.45
N ARG A 94 23.48 -20.83 8.69
CA ARG A 94 23.91 -19.71 7.86
C ARG A 94 25.41 -19.76 7.61
N VAL A 95 25.81 -19.56 6.35
CA VAL A 95 27.21 -19.51 5.90
C VAL A 95 27.46 -18.17 5.23
N LEU A 96 28.53 -17.49 5.64
CA LEU A 96 29.02 -16.25 5.02
C LEU A 96 30.44 -16.49 4.49
N ASP A 97 30.68 -16.20 3.21
CA ASP A 97 32.00 -16.29 2.63
C ASP A 97 32.72 -14.93 2.55
N ALA A 98 34.04 -14.96 2.33
CA ALA A 98 34.88 -13.77 2.26
C ALA A 98 34.50 -12.82 1.09
N SER A 99 33.71 -13.28 0.11
CA SER A 99 33.17 -12.44 -0.97
C SER A 99 31.90 -11.69 -0.57
N GLY A 100 31.41 -11.87 0.68
CA GLY A 100 30.20 -11.27 1.19
C GLY A 100 28.91 -12.03 0.81
N ARG A 101 29.01 -13.20 0.16
CA ARG A 101 27.85 -14.03 -0.18
C ARG A 101 27.37 -14.76 1.07
N SER A 102 26.09 -14.57 1.38
CA SER A 102 25.42 -15.23 2.50
C SER A 102 24.42 -16.27 1.99
N ARG A 103 24.53 -17.51 2.50
CA ARG A 103 23.59 -18.60 2.21
C ARG A 103 22.96 -19.06 3.51
N ALA A 104 21.69 -19.44 3.42
CA ALA A 104 20.89 -19.81 4.57
C ALA A 104 20.08 -21.08 4.30
N TRP A 105 19.84 -21.86 5.35
CA TRP A 105 19.05 -23.11 5.29
C TRP A 105 18.20 -23.23 6.54
N ILE A 106 17.00 -23.79 6.36
CA ILE A 106 16.07 -24.20 7.41
C ILE A 106 15.73 -25.66 7.16
N ASN A 107 15.97 -26.53 8.11
CA ASN A 107 15.78 -28.00 8.02
C ASN A 107 16.39 -28.59 6.74
N GLY A 108 17.62 -28.16 6.41
CA GLY A 108 18.36 -28.61 5.22
C GLY A 108 17.91 -27.95 3.91
N SER A 109 16.75 -27.33 3.84
CA SER A 109 16.24 -26.66 2.65
C SER A 109 16.78 -25.23 2.53
N PRO A 110 17.19 -24.77 1.31
CA PRO A 110 17.63 -23.38 1.10
C PRO A 110 16.57 -22.38 1.51
N ALA A 111 16.98 -21.33 2.23
CA ALA A 111 16.09 -20.29 2.73
C ALA A 111 16.63 -18.89 2.39
N THR A 112 15.73 -17.92 2.30
CA THR A 112 16.09 -16.50 2.21
C THR A 112 16.41 -15.93 3.60
N VAL A 113 17.21 -14.87 3.65
CA VAL A 113 17.50 -14.15 4.91
C VAL A 113 16.20 -13.55 5.52
N SER A 114 15.25 -13.19 4.69
CA SER A 114 13.93 -12.71 5.16
C SER A 114 13.14 -13.82 5.85
N GLN A 115 13.13 -15.04 5.31
CA GLN A 115 12.49 -16.20 5.95
C GLN A 115 13.18 -16.55 7.27
N MET A 116 14.53 -16.52 7.32
CA MET A 116 15.26 -16.70 8.60
C MET A 116 14.85 -15.66 9.64
N ARG A 117 14.73 -14.39 9.24
CA ARG A 117 14.32 -13.31 10.15
C ARG A 117 12.92 -13.53 10.68
N THR A 118 11.96 -13.84 9.82
CA THR A 118 10.57 -14.06 10.22
C THR A 118 10.41 -15.27 11.16
N LEU A 119 11.18 -16.35 10.91
CA LEU A 119 11.22 -17.49 11.81
C LEU A 119 11.95 -17.13 13.11
N GLY A 120 13.08 -16.44 13.01
CA GLY A 120 13.89 -16.00 14.16
C GLY A 120 13.11 -15.16 15.16
N GLU A 121 12.28 -14.23 14.69
CA GLU A 121 11.37 -13.41 15.52
C GLU A 121 10.33 -14.24 16.33
N LYS A 122 10.10 -15.50 15.93
CA LYS A 122 9.24 -16.44 16.66
C LYS A 122 9.99 -17.35 17.62
N LEU A 123 11.30 -17.46 17.47
CA LEU A 123 12.17 -18.36 18.24
C LEU A 123 12.92 -17.65 19.36
N VAL A 124 13.43 -16.44 19.11
CA VAL A 124 14.32 -15.73 20.04
C VAL A 124 13.94 -14.24 20.09
N ASP A 125 13.88 -13.68 21.29
CA ASP A 125 13.77 -12.24 21.53
C ASP A 125 15.07 -11.73 22.18
N ILE A 126 15.74 -10.76 21.54
CA ILE A 126 17.05 -10.25 21.97
C ILE A 126 16.88 -8.83 22.51
N HIS A 127 17.14 -8.65 23.79
CA HIS A 127 17.12 -7.39 24.52
C HIS A 127 18.56 -6.93 24.80
N GLY A 128 19.11 -6.00 24.02
CA GLY A 128 20.49 -5.50 24.15
C GLY A 128 20.56 -3.98 24.02
N GLN A 129 21.75 -3.45 23.86
CA GLN A 129 22.03 -2.01 23.76
C GLN A 129 21.18 -1.29 22.68
N HIS A 130 20.82 -1.97 21.60
CA HIS A 130 19.90 -1.46 20.58
C HIS A 130 18.43 -1.49 20.97
N ALA A 131 18.02 -2.30 21.95
CA ALA A 131 16.65 -2.36 22.44
C ALA A 131 16.23 -1.04 23.11
N ASN A 132 17.15 -0.40 23.86
CA ASN A 132 16.92 0.92 24.46
C ASN A 132 16.60 1.99 23.41
N GLN A 133 17.27 1.98 22.25
CA GLN A 133 16.98 2.90 21.14
C GLN A 133 15.66 2.57 20.44
N SER A 134 15.32 1.29 20.34
CA SER A 134 14.06 0.85 19.75
C SER A 134 12.87 1.24 20.60
N LEU A 135 12.99 1.18 21.92
CA LEU A 135 11.95 1.58 22.87
C LEU A 135 11.58 3.07 22.76
N LEU A 136 12.49 3.91 22.24
CA LEU A 136 12.20 5.33 22.01
C LEU A 136 11.26 5.55 20.81
N LYS A 137 10.99 4.55 19.98
CA LYS A 137 10.14 4.67 18.79
C LYS A 137 8.67 4.39 19.15
N PRO A 138 7.73 5.29 18.81
CA PRO A 138 6.31 5.09 19.12
C PRO A 138 5.70 3.81 18.56
N ALA A 139 6.13 3.39 17.38
CA ALA A 139 5.67 2.14 16.77
C ALA A 139 6.06 0.91 17.59
N GLU A 140 7.23 0.93 18.25
CA GLU A 140 7.69 -0.14 19.13
C GLU A 140 6.94 -0.11 20.46
N GLN A 141 6.68 1.07 21.01
CA GLN A 141 5.88 1.22 22.23
C GLN A 141 4.46 0.68 22.04
N LEU A 142 3.84 0.96 20.89
CA LEU A 142 2.54 0.38 20.54
C LEU A 142 2.61 -1.15 20.39
N ARG A 143 3.70 -1.67 19.80
CA ARG A 143 3.93 -3.12 19.66
C ARG A 143 4.04 -3.80 21.01
N LEU A 144 4.78 -3.20 21.95
CA LEU A 144 4.95 -3.71 23.30
C LEU A 144 3.64 -3.67 24.09
N LEU A 145 2.86 -2.61 23.95
CA LEU A 145 1.52 -2.53 24.56
C LEU A 145 0.60 -3.62 24.02
N ASP A 146 0.56 -3.81 22.69
CA ASP A 146 -0.25 -4.85 22.04
C ASP A 146 0.21 -6.25 22.46
N ALA A 147 1.52 -6.46 22.64
CA ALA A 147 2.08 -7.70 23.14
C ALA A 147 1.63 -7.96 24.60
N HIS A 148 1.77 -6.96 25.49
CA HIS A 148 1.36 -7.05 26.89
C HIS A 148 -0.14 -7.36 27.02
N GLY A 149 -0.98 -6.75 26.18
CA GLY A 149 -2.42 -7.00 26.14
C GLY A 149 -2.84 -8.29 25.45
N GLY A 150 -1.92 -9.02 24.80
CA GLY A 150 -2.25 -10.20 23.98
C GLY A 150 -3.07 -9.86 22.73
N LEU A 151 -2.93 -8.65 22.17
CA LEU A 151 -3.81 -8.07 21.15
C LEU A 151 -3.37 -8.36 19.71
N PHE A 152 -2.51 -9.34 19.48
CA PHE A 152 -1.95 -9.66 18.15
C PHE A 152 -3.02 -9.98 17.10
N GLU A 153 -4.02 -10.80 17.46
CA GLU A 153 -5.07 -11.19 16.53
C GLU A 153 -6.03 -10.04 16.24
N SER A 154 -6.39 -9.25 17.26
CA SER A 154 -7.22 -8.04 17.07
C SER A 154 -6.53 -7.02 16.18
N ARG A 155 -5.22 -6.78 16.37
CA ARG A 155 -4.41 -5.91 15.53
C ARG A 155 -4.36 -6.40 14.08
N LYS A 156 -4.16 -7.70 13.87
CA LYS A 156 -4.15 -8.32 12.53
C LYS A 156 -5.50 -8.16 11.83
N LYS A 157 -6.59 -8.34 12.58
CA LYS A 157 -7.95 -8.14 12.07
C LYS A 157 -8.23 -6.69 11.68
N VAL A 158 -7.84 -5.73 12.53
CA VAL A 158 -7.95 -4.28 12.23
C VAL A 158 -7.17 -3.92 10.97
N ARG A 159 -5.93 -4.41 10.83
CA ARG A 159 -5.11 -4.18 9.64
C ARG A 159 -5.78 -4.69 8.37
N ARG A 160 -6.36 -5.89 8.40
CA ARG A 160 -7.08 -6.46 7.27
C ARG A 160 -8.30 -5.62 6.91
N LEU A 161 -9.13 -5.28 7.90
CA LEU A 161 -10.34 -4.46 7.67
C LEU A 161 -10.01 -3.06 7.17
N TYR A 162 -8.89 -2.49 7.59
CA TYR A 162 -8.40 -1.23 7.04
C TYR A 162 -8.02 -1.36 5.56
N GLN A 163 -7.37 -2.45 5.16
CA GLN A 163 -7.05 -2.73 3.75
C GLN A 163 -8.33 -2.89 2.92
N ASP A 164 -9.31 -3.63 3.43
CA ASP A 164 -10.61 -3.81 2.77
C ASP A 164 -11.33 -2.45 2.60
N TYR A 165 -11.30 -1.60 3.62
CA TYR A 165 -11.83 -0.23 3.56
C TYR A 165 -11.11 0.63 2.51
N GLN A 166 -9.77 0.57 2.44
CA GLN A 166 -8.99 1.32 1.46
C GLN A 166 -9.32 0.85 0.02
N ILE A 167 -9.40 -0.45 -0.21
CA ILE A 167 -9.77 -1.02 -1.52
C ILE A 167 -11.16 -0.52 -1.95
N ALA A 168 -12.15 -0.60 -1.05
CA ALA A 168 -13.51 -0.15 -1.34
C ALA A 168 -13.60 1.36 -1.60
N THR A 169 -12.86 2.16 -0.85
CA THR A 169 -12.79 3.62 -1.01
C THR A 169 -12.11 4.02 -2.33
N ASP A 170 -11.03 3.34 -2.70
CA ASP A 170 -10.34 3.57 -3.97
C ASP A 170 -11.21 3.18 -5.17
N ALA A 171 -11.97 2.07 -5.06
CA ALA A 171 -12.91 1.66 -6.10
C ALA A 171 -14.01 2.73 -6.28
N LEU A 172 -14.60 3.22 -5.20
CA LEU A 172 -15.60 4.30 -5.22
C LEU A 172 -15.01 5.59 -5.81
N ARG A 173 -13.80 5.98 -5.41
CA ARG A 173 -13.12 7.17 -5.94
C ARG A 173 -12.90 7.08 -7.45
N LYS A 174 -12.45 5.93 -7.95
CA LYS A 174 -12.26 5.68 -9.38
C LYS A 174 -13.59 5.72 -10.13
N ALA A 175 -14.64 5.12 -9.57
CA ALA A 175 -15.98 5.14 -10.15
C ALA A 175 -16.55 6.56 -10.23
N ASN A 176 -16.41 7.36 -9.16
CA ASN A 176 -16.84 8.75 -9.14
C ASN A 176 -16.06 9.62 -10.13
N ALA A 177 -14.74 9.45 -10.24
CA ALA A 177 -13.92 10.16 -11.23
C ALA A 177 -14.33 9.81 -12.66
N ARG A 178 -14.62 8.53 -12.93
CA ARG A 178 -15.14 8.08 -14.22
C ARG A 178 -16.53 8.64 -14.50
N ALA A 179 -17.42 8.64 -13.49
CA ALA A 179 -18.75 9.22 -13.61
C ALA A 179 -18.70 10.72 -13.93
N ALA A 180 -17.81 11.49 -13.29
CA ALA A 180 -17.63 12.90 -13.60
C ALA A 180 -17.14 13.13 -15.04
N SER A 181 -16.15 12.36 -15.50
CA SER A 181 -15.68 12.43 -16.89
C SER A 181 -16.74 12.08 -17.93
N LEU A 182 -17.59 11.09 -17.61
CA LEU A 182 -18.70 10.67 -18.48
C LEU A 182 -19.88 11.62 -18.42
N GLN A 183 -20.04 12.39 -17.35
CA GLN A 183 -21.04 13.45 -17.27
C GLN A 183 -20.80 14.56 -18.29
N ASP A 184 -19.55 15.00 -18.45
CA ASP A 184 -19.15 15.96 -19.47
C ASP A 184 -19.39 15.42 -20.90
N GLU A 185 -19.18 14.12 -21.10
CA GLU A 185 -19.46 13.44 -22.38
C GLU A 185 -20.98 13.35 -22.64
N LEU A 186 -21.77 13.02 -21.60
CA LEU A 186 -23.22 13.00 -21.68
C LEU A 186 -23.81 14.37 -22.05
N GLU A 187 -23.30 15.46 -21.48
CA GLU A 187 -23.74 16.81 -21.82
C GLU A 187 -23.48 17.15 -23.29
N LYS A 188 -22.34 16.78 -23.82
CA LYS A 188 -22.01 16.96 -25.26
C LYS A 188 -22.93 16.11 -26.15
N LEU A 189 -23.13 14.85 -25.78
CA LEU A 189 -24.02 13.97 -26.54
C LEU A 189 -25.49 14.41 -26.46
N ALA A 190 -25.94 14.93 -25.32
CA ALA A 190 -27.29 15.46 -25.15
C ALA A 190 -27.52 16.69 -26.05
N TRP A 191 -26.54 17.60 -26.12
CA TRP A 191 -26.60 18.74 -27.04
C TRP A 191 -26.62 18.30 -28.51
N MET A 192 -25.79 17.32 -28.89
CA MET A 192 -25.83 16.76 -30.25
C MET A 192 -27.17 16.09 -30.55
N LYS A 193 -27.73 15.36 -29.57
CA LYS A 193 -29.02 14.72 -29.69
C LYS A 193 -30.15 15.73 -29.94
N GLU A 194 -30.17 16.85 -29.20
CA GLU A 194 -31.20 17.90 -29.36
C GLU A 194 -31.26 18.42 -30.77
N ASP A 195 -30.13 18.73 -31.39
CA ASP A 195 -30.07 19.20 -32.78
C ASP A 195 -30.48 18.10 -33.79
N LEU A 196 -30.06 16.86 -33.55
CA LEU A 196 -30.38 15.73 -34.40
C LEU A 196 -31.85 15.31 -34.27
N ASP A 197 -32.43 15.41 -33.07
CA ASP A 197 -33.87 15.19 -32.83
C ASP A 197 -34.70 16.29 -33.51
N ALA A 198 -34.25 17.57 -33.50
CA ALA A 198 -34.93 18.67 -34.20
C ALA A 198 -34.94 18.46 -35.72
N LEU A 199 -33.88 17.92 -36.29
CA LEU A 199 -33.84 17.53 -37.69
C LEU A 199 -34.66 16.27 -37.96
N ALA A 200 -34.66 15.31 -37.00
CA ALA A 200 -35.30 13.98 -37.10
C ALA A 200 -35.01 13.26 -38.44
N PRO A 201 -33.74 13.00 -38.78
CA PRO A 201 -33.39 12.42 -40.07
C PRO A 201 -33.88 10.98 -40.17
N GLU A 202 -34.53 10.62 -41.29
CA GLU A 202 -34.96 9.28 -41.60
C GLU A 202 -33.95 8.54 -42.49
N LYS A 203 -34.02 7.20 -42.44
CA LYS A 203 -33.17 6.38 -43.31
C LYS A 203 -33.49 6.55 -44.79
N GLY A 204 -32.51 6.95 -45.58
CA GLY A 204 -32.67 7.18 -47.04
C GLY A 204 -33.50 8.42 -47.38
N GLU A 205 -33.78 9.30 -46.42
CA GLU A 205 -34.51 10.53 -46.66
C GLU A 205 -33.69 11.52 -47.46
N TRP A 206 -32.42 11.69 -47.16
CA TRP A 206 -31.52 12.59 -47.86
C TRP A 206 -31.50 12.32 -49.36
N GLU A 207 -31.33 11.07 -49.75
CA GLU A 207 -31.29 10.65 -51.15
C GLU A 207 -32.60 10.96 -51.83
N ARG A 208 -33.75 10.63 -51.23
CA ARG A 208 -35.09 10.90 -51.77
C ARG A 208 -35.33 12.41 -51.96
N VAL A 209 -35.06 13.19 -50.91
CA VAL A 209 -35.28 14.64 -50.92
C VAL A 209 -34.37 15.32 -51.97
N SER A 210 -33.12 14.93 -52.06
CA SER A 210 -32.15 15.45 -53.00
C SER A 210 -32.51 15.11 -54.45
N GLU A 211 -32.96 13.87 -54.75
CA GLU A 211 -33.42 13.46 -56.06
C GLU A 211 -34.70 14.21 -56.47
N GLU A 212 -35.69 14.31 -55.56
CA GLU A 212 -36.96 15.01 -55.83
C GLU A 212 -36.72 16.49 -56.05
N HIS A 213 -35.88 17.13 -55.24
CA HIS A 213 -35.50 18.53 -55.42
C HIS A 213 -34.82 18.76 -56.76
N THR A 214 -33.87 17.90 -57.13
CA THR A 214 -33.17 18.03 -58.43
C THR A 214 -34.14 17.96 -59.59
N LYS A 215 -35.12 17.06 -59.54
CA LYS A 215 -36.16 16.92 -60.59
C LYS A 215 -37.05 18.18 -60.66
N LEU A 216 -37.53 18.66 -59.52
CA LEU A 216 -38.42 19.84 -59.49
C LEU A 216 -37.65 21.14 -59.80
N SER A 217 -36.43 21.29 -59.37
CA SER A 217 -35.59 22.43 -59.68
C SER A 217 -35.29 22.53 -61.18
N ASN A 218 -34.95 21.40 -61.80
CA ASN A 218 -34.77 21.35 -63.29
C ASN A 218 -36.06 21.68 -64.01
N ALA A 219 -37.22 21.16 -63.50
CA ALA A 219 -38.52 21.49 -64.09
C ALA A 219 -38.84 23.00 -63.97
N SER A 220 -38.53 23.58 -62.80
CA SER A 220 -38.70 25.03 -62.51
C SER A 220 -37.85 25.88 -63.50
N GLU A 221 -36.58 25.48 -63.68
CA GLU A 221 -35.69 26.20 -64.66
C GLU A 221 -36.21 26.14 -66.10
N ILE A 222 -36.71 24.95 -66.51
CA ILE A 222 -37.30 24.79 -67.87
C ILE A 222 -38.57 25.68 -68.03
N ILE A 223 -39.48 25.60 -67.01
CA ILE A 223 -40.72 26.39 -67.08
C ILE A 223 -40.42 27.90 -67.08
N SER A 224 -39.52 28.34 -66.21
CA SER A 224 -39.11 29.76 -66.18
C SER A 224 -38.44 30.20 -67.47
N GLY A 225 -37.58 29.37 -68.04
CA GLY A 225 -36.93 29.66 -69.31
C GLY A 225 -37.90 29.77 -70.51
N ILE A 226 -38.87 28.83 -70.57
CA ILE A 226 -39.93 28.85 -71.59
C ILE A 226 -40.86 30.05 -71.36
N SER A 227 -41.22 30.38 -70.16
CA SER A 227 -42.06 31.54 -69.80
C SER A 227 -41.40 32.85 -70.28
N SER A 228 -40.08 32.99 -69.93
CA SER A 228 -39.29 34.15 -70.38
C SER A 228 -39.23 34.23 -71.90
N ALA A 229 -38.94 33.13 -72.59
CA ALA A 229 -38.88 33.08 -74.08
C ALA A 229 -40.26 33.42 -74.66
N THR A 230 -41.33 32.95 -74.13
CA THR A 230 -42.70 33.26 -74.58
C THR A 230 -43.01 34.74 -74.42
N ALA A 231 -42.62 35.35 -73.31
CA ALA A 231 -42.79 36.77 -73.03
C ALA A 231 -42.01 37.62 -74.09
N GLU A 232 -40.79 37.26 -74.33
CA GLU A 232 -39.98 37.95 -75.37
C GLU A 232 -40.54 37.82 -76.79
N LEU A 233 -41.16 36.63 -77.06
CA LEU A 233 -41.76 36.41 -78.37
C LEU A 233 -43.05 37.18 -78.58
N VAL A 234 -43.97 37.16 -77.60
CA VAL A 234 -45.33 37.65 -77.86
C VAL A 234 -45.95 38.50 -76.74
N ASP A 235 -45.56 38.33 -75.45
CA ASP A 235 -46.30 38.91 -74.31
C ASP A 235 -45.73 40.27 -73.84
N ASP A 236 -44.45 40.55 -74.09
CA ASP A 236 -43.80 41.83 -73.72
C ASP A 236 -44.25 42.97 -74.61
N ASP A 237 -44.26 44.19 -74.01
CA ASP A 237 -44.59 45.42 -74.75
C ASP A 237 -43.73 45.61 -76.00
N VAL A 238 -42.48 45.13 -75.95
CA VAL A 238 -41.52 45.15 -77.11
C VAL A 238 -41.15 43.69 -77.47
N SER A 239 -42.16 42.94 -77.86
CA SER A 239 -41.99 41.54 -78.26
C SER A 239 -41.57 41.44 -79.70
N ALA A 240 -41.02 40.24 -80.08
CA ALA A 240 -40.68 39.94 -81.46
C ALA A 240 -41.89 40.11 -82.38
N GLN A 241 -43.07 39.67 -81.90
CA GLN A 241 -44.34 39.85 -82.61
C GLN A 241 -44.65 41.31 -82.86
N THR A 242 -44.52 42.18 -81.84
CA THR A 242 -44.75 43.61 -81.96
C THR A 242 -43.76 44.27 -82.96
N LEU A 243 -42.48 43.91 -82.92
CA LEU A 243 -41.45 44.41 -83.77
C LEU A 243 -41.69 44.01 -85.28
N LEU A 244 -42.01 42.73 -85.51
CA LEU A 244 -42.32 42.18 -86.81
C LEU A 244 -43.61 42.86 -87.39
N GLY A 245 -44.64 43.01 -86.55
CA GLY A 245 -45.86 43.69 -86.92
C GLY A 245 -45.62 45.14 -87.36
N ASN A 246 -44.83 45.88 -86.58
CA ASN A 246 -44.47 47.26 -86.91
C ASN A 246 -43.63 47.35 -88.20
N ALA A 247 -42.70 46.40 -88.40
CA ALA A 247 -41.93 46.32 -89.62
C ALA A 247 -42.82 46.01 -90.84
N TYR A 248 -43.70 45.04 -90.71
CA TYR A 248 -44.69 44.63 -91.69
C TYR A 248 -45.55 45.85 -92.12
N GLN A 249 -46.14 46.57 -91.18
CA GLN A 249 -46.96 47.74 -91.42
C GLN A 249 -46.19 48.83 -92.24
N LYS A 250 -44.94 49.07 -91.93
CA LYS A 250 -44.09 50.00 -92.61
C LYS A 250 -43.81 49.54 -94.05
N ILE A 251 -43.41 48.28 -94.27
CA ILE A 251 -43.09 47.76 -95.60
C ILE A 251 -44.33 47.63 -96.49
N ILE A 252 -45.47 47.12 -95.98
CA ILE A 252 -46.74 47.03 -96.72
C ILE A 252 -47.25 48.39 -97.15
N SER A 253 -47.03 49.42 -96.33
CA SER A 253 -47.39 50.80 -96.75
C SER A 253 -46.55 51.33 -97.86
N LEU A 254 -45.26 50.91 -97.99
CA LEU A 254 -44.32 51.28 -99.03
C LEU A 254 -44.48 50.44 -100.30
N SER A 255 -44.97 49.20 -100.19
CA SER A 255 -45.20 48.34 -101.40
C SER A 255 -46.20 48.91 -102.35
N ARG A 256 -47.04 49.83 -101.95
CA ARG A 256 -47.95 50.59 -102.82
C ARG A 256 -47.22 51.48 -103.87
N PHE A 257 -45.92 51.76 -103.52
CA PHE A 257 -45.10 52.59 -104.37
C PHE A 257 -44.06 51.78 -105.19
N ASP A 258 -43.68 50.59 -104.71
CA ASP A 258 -42.75 49.66 -105.38
C ASP A 258 -43.14 48.21 -105.09
N SER A 259 -43.66 47.47 -106.05
CA SER A 259 -44.15 46.11 -105.93
C SER A 259 -43.03 45.12 -105.54
N LYS A 260 -41.77 45.48 -105.70
CA LYS A 260 -40.62 44.63 -105.27
C LYS A 260 -40.58 44.47 -103.72
N LEU A 261 -41.33 45.32 -103.00
CA LEU A 261 -41.41 45.20 -101.50
C LEU A 261 -42.51 44.24 -101.04
N GLU A 262 -43.36 43.72 -101.94
CA GLU A 262 -44.42 42.75 -101.60
C GLU A 262 -43.84 41.45 -101.02
N ASP A 263 -42.75 40.93 -101.65
CA ASP A 263 -42.09 39.73 -101.17
C ASP A 263 -41.52 39.92 -99.73
N ALA A 264 -40.92 41.08 -99.47
CA ALA A 264 -40.43 41.41 -98.12
C ALA A 264 -41.55 41.55 -97.09
N ALA A 265 -42.73 42.12 -97.44
CA ALA A 265 -43.89 42.17 -96.58
C ALA A 265 -44.44 40.79 -96.33
N GLN A 266 -44.49 39.91 -97.35
CA GLN A 266 -44.91 38.51 -97.16
C GLN A 266 -43.98 37.76 -96.22
N GLN A 267 -42.62 37.90 -96.39
CA GLN A 267 -41.65 37.28 -95.46
C GLN A 267 -41.80 37.75 -94.02
N LEU A 268 -42.11 39.03 -93.79
CA LEU A 268 -42.39 39.52 -92.47
C LEU A 268 -43.69 38.95 -91.86
N SER A 269 -44.73 38.78 -92.69
CA SER A 269 -45.98 38.13 -92.30
C SER A 269 -45.75 36.63 -91.95
N ASP A 270 -44.98 35.95 -92.79
CA ASP A 270 -44.64 34.53 -92.53
C ASP A 270 -43.83 34.39 -91.28
N ALA A 271 -42.83 35.24 -91.06
CA ALA A 271 -42.06 35.29 -89.81
C ALA A 271 -42.94 35.53 -88.54
N SER A 272 -43.90 36.45 -88.68
CA SER A 272 -44.88 36.72 -87.59
C SER A 272 -45.76 35.51 -87.28
N SER A 273 -46.18 34.77 -88.32
CA SER A 273 -46.92 33.51 -88.09
C SER A 273 -46.05 32.44 -87.41
N ILE A 274 -44.78 32.28 -87.83
CA ILE A 274 -43.85 31.32 -87.17
C ILE A 274 -43.63 31.67 -85.70
N VAL A 275 -43.46 32.96 -85.39
CA VAL A 275 -43.33 33.41 -84.01
C VAL A 275 -44.57 33.06 -83.17
N ASN A 276 -45.77 33.31 -83.71
CA ASN A 276 -47.04 32.95 -83.01
C ASN A 276 -47.19 31.43 -82.80
N ASP A 277 -46.90 30.64 -83.84
CA ASP A 277 -46.96 29.18 -83.74
C ASP A 277 -45.99 28.64 -82.72
N THR A 278 -44.75 29.20 -82.73
CA THR A 278 -43.75 28.83 -81.70
C THR A 278 -44.22 29.20 -80.30
N ALA A 279 -44.70 30.41 -80.11
CA ALA A 279 -45.24 30.85 -78.81
C ALA A 279 -46.43 30.00 -78.38
N SER A 280 -47.30 29.62 -79.28
CA SER A 280 -48.41 28.69 -78.94
C SER A 280 -47.93 27.33 -78.51
N THR A 281 -46.92 26.78 -79.17
CA THR A 281 -46.28 25.51 -78.84
C THR A 281 -45.66 25.58 -77.45
N LEU A 282 -44.97 26.69 -77.13
CA LEU A 282 -44.36 26.91 -75.83
C LEU A 282 -45.42 27.07 -74.73
N ARG A 283 -46.49 27.77 -74.96
CA ARG A 283 -47.62 27.89 -73.99
C ARG A 283 -48.30 26.54 -73.73
N GLN A 284 -48.50 25.73 -74.79
CA GLN A 284 -49.04 24.40 -74.65
C GLN A 284 -48.15 23.49 -73.78
N TYR A 285 -46.82 23.68 -73.87
CA TYR A 285 -45.87 22.99 -73.04
C TYR A 285 -46.02 23.42 -71.52
N LEU A 286 -46.17 24.75 -71.29
CA LEU A 286 -46.39 25.30 -69.93
C LEU A 286 -47.72 24.83 -69.35
N ASP A 287 -48.82 24.83 -70.12
CA ASP A 287 -50.13 24.36 -69.60
C ASP A 287 -50.18 22.88 -69.24
N GLY A 288 -49.28 22.08 -69.86
CA GLY A 288 -49.18 20.63 -69.55
C GLY A 288 -48.23 20.26 -68.39
N ASN A 289 -47.47 21.22 -67.86
CA ASN A 289 -46.49 21.01 -66.85
C ASN A 289 -46.68 21.96 -65.60
N ASP A 290 -47.55 21.58 -64.70
CA ASP A 290 -47.76 22.34 -63.48
C ASP A 290 -46.56 22.13 -62.52
N LEU A 291 -45.93 23.22 -62.08
CA LEU A 291 -44.86 23.17 -61.06
C LEU A 291 -45.45 23.31 -59.68
N ASP A 292 -45.14 22.35 -58.84
CA ASP A 292 -45.49 22.45 -57.40
C ASP A 292 -44.40 23.28 -56.68
N GLU A 293 -44.60 24.62 -56.70
CA GLU A 293 -43.67 25.58 -56.07
C GLU A 293 -43.64 25.42 -54.55
N GLU A 294 -44.75 25.08 -53.91
CA GLU A 294 -44.81 24.86 -52.46
C GLU A 294 -43.98 23.65 -52.06
N ARG A 295 -44.02 22.60 -52.91
CA ARG A 295 -43.23 21.40 -52.72
C ARG A 295 -41.73 21.67 -52.90
N LEU A 296 -41.36 22.41 -53.91
CA LEU A 296 -39.95 22.79 -54.17
C LEU A 296 -39.41 23.62 -52.98
N ALA A 297 -40.14 24.62 -52.49
CA ALA A 297 -39.73 25.43 -51.36
C ALA A 297 -39.61 24.59 -50.07
N ALA A 298 -40.50 23.62 -49.87
CA ALA A 298 -40.40 22.67 -48.75
C ALA A 298 -39.16 21.80 -48.79
N LEU A 299 -38.78 21.32 -50.01
CA LEU A 299 -37.56 20.53 -50.24
C LEU A 299 -36.30 21.35 -50.02
N ASP A 300 -36.26 22.60 -50.51
CA ASP A 300 -35.17 23.56 -50.28
C ASP A 300 -34.93 23.78 -48.77
N SER A 301 -36.02 24.06 -48.03
CA SER A 301 -35.94 24.23 -46.59
C SER A 301 -35.41 22.97 -45.88
N ARG A 302 -35.87 21.79 -46.32
CA ARG A 302 -35.46 20.51 -45.73
C ARG A 302 -33.98 20.23 -46.03
N LEU A 303 -33.52 20.43 -47.28
CA LEU A 303 -32.12 20.28 -47.67
C LEU A 303 -31.21 21.25 -46.90
N SER A 304 -31.64 22.53 -46.78
CA SER A 304 -30.90 23.51 -45.98
C SER A 304 -30.71 23.04 -44.55
N ALA A 305 -31.77 22.52 -43.91
CA ALA A 305 -31.66 21.97 -42.55
C ALA A 305 -30.68 20.79 -42.47
N TYR A 306 -30.66 19.90 -43.48
CA TYR A 306 -29.67 18.83 -43.57
C TYR A 306 -28.24 19.37 -43.72
N TYR A 307 -28.01 20.34 -44.59
CA TYR A 307 -26.68 20.92 -44.79
C TYR A 307 -26.18 21.68 -43.58
N ASP A 308 -27.03 22.44 -42.90
CA ASP A 308 -26.66 23.21 -41.72
C ASP A 308 -26.30 22.28 -40.57
N THR A 309 -27.08 21.20 -40.36
CA THR A 309 -26.80 20.18 -39.35
C THR A 309 -25.54 19.39 -39.68
N ALA A 310 -25.34 18.98 -40.94
CA ALA A 310 -24.17 18.27 -41.42
C ALA A 310 -22.88 19.11 -41.23
N ARG A 311 -22.95 20.41 -41.53
CA ARG A 311 -21.84 21.35 -41.29
C ARG A 311 -21.50 21.50 -39.82
N LYS A 312 -22.52 21.60 -38.98
CA LYS A 312 -22.36 21.72 -37.52
C LYS A 312 -21.61 20.53 -36.92
N PHE A 313 -21.90 19.31 -37.40
CA PHE A 313 -21.28 18.08 -36.91
C PHE A 313 -20.12 17.55 -37.76
N HIS A 314 -19.71 18.30 -38.81
CA HIS A 314 -18.63 17.90 -39.70
C HIS A 314 -18.80 16.51 -40.34
N VAL A 315 -20.02 16.15 -40.69
CA VAL A 315 -20.38 14.91 -41.37
C VAL A 315 -21.04 15.22 -42.72
N ARG A 316 -21.21 14.23 -43.58
CA ARG A 316 -22.00 14.37 -44.78
C ARG A 316 -23.49 14.23 -44.45
N PRO A 317 -24.39 14.89 -45.22
CA PRO A 317 -25.83 14.84 -44.98
C PRO A 317 -26.41 13.43 -44.91
N GLU A 318 -25.97 12.51 -45.76
CA GLU A 318 -26.36 11.10 -45.78
C GLU A 318 -25.95 10.34 -44.52
N GLU A 319 -24.99 10.83 -43.73
CA GLU A 319 -24.48 10.20 -42.52
C GLU A 319 -25.23 10.64 -41.26
N LEU A 320 -26.06 11.68 -41.32
CA LEU A 320 -26.75 12.26 -40.18
C LEU A 320 -27.64 11.26 -39.44
N LYS A 321 -28.34 10.39 -40.18
CA LYS A 321 -29.17 9.33 -39.54
C LYS A 321 -28.31 8.35 -38.74
N ASN A 322 -27.18 7.91 -39.29
CA ASN A 322 -26.26 7.02 -38.60
C ASN A 322 -25.64 7.70 -37.39
N LEU A 323 -25.32 8.99 -37.48
CA LEU A 323 -24.83 9.77 -36.32
C LEU A 323 -25.88 9.86 -35.25
N HIS A 324 -27.15 10.12 -35.58
CA HIS A 324 -28.25 10.16 -34.63
C HIS A 324 -28.41 8.83 -33.87
N ASP A 325 -28.41 7.70 -34.58
CA ASP A 325 -28.52 6.39 -33.99
C ASP A 325 -27.32 6.08 -33.06
N LYS A 326 -26.11 6.45 -33.49
CA LYS A 326 -24.88 6.30 -32.71
C LYS A 326 -24.92 7.11 -31.40
N VAL A 327 -25.34 8.38 -31.46
CA VAL A 327 -25.48 9.25 -30.29
C VAL A 327 -26.48 8.66 -29.30
N ASN A 328 -27.63 8.20 -29.77
CA ASN A 328 -28.64 7.57 -28.92
C ASN A 328 -28.12 6.30 -28.23
N THR A 329 -27.37 5.46 -28.96
CA THR A 329 -26.74 4.25 -28.41
C THR A 329 -25.71 4.58 -27.33
N GLN A 330 -24.81 5.56 -27.59
CA GLN A 330 -23.80 5.98 -26.63
C GLN A 330 -24.41 6.55 -25.35
N ILE A 331 -25.44 7.39 -25.44
CA ILE A 331 -26.18 7.89 -24.26
C ILE A 331 -26.74 6.74 -23.43
N SER A 332 -27.37 5.76 -24.09
CA SER A 332 -27.94 4.59 -23.40
C SER A 332 -26.87 3.73 -22.72
N GLU A 333 -25.74 3.49 -23.36
CA GLU A 333 -24.61 2.74 -22.80
C GLU A 333 -24.00 3.44 -21.59
N ILE A 334 -23.79 4.74 -21.66
CA ILE A 334 -23.28 5.55 -20.55
C ILE A 334 -24.26 5.51 -19.37
N GLN A 335 -25.55 5.69 -19.60
CA GLN A 335 -26.56 5.70 -18.53
C GLN A 335 -26.74 4.35 -17.84
N SER A 336 -26.52 3.23 -18.54
CA SER A 336 -26.62 1.88 -17.98
C SER A 336 -25.37 1.44 -17.17
N GLY A 337 -24.24 2.14 -17.30
CA GLY A 337 -22.94 1.70 -16.76
C GLY A 337 -22.62 2.15 -15.32
N PHE A 338 -23.47 2.89 -14.59
CA PHE A 338 -23.16 3.49 -13.28
C PHE A 338 -23.84 2.80 -12.11
N ASP A 339 -23.15 1.82 -11.48
CA ASP A 339 -23.52 1.35 -10.13
C ASP A 339 -22.60 1.96 -9.05
N THR A 340 -22.53 3.28 -8.99
CA THR A 340 -21.80 4.00 -7.93
C THR A 340 -22.44 3.83 -6.55
N GLU A 341 -23.72 3.52 -6.49
CA GLU A 341 -24.45 3.36 -5.24
C GLU A 341 -24.08 2.07 -4.53
N SER A 342 -23.88 0.95 -5.24
CA SER A 342 -23.40 -0.28 -4.64
C SER A 342 -21.98 -0.13 -4.08
N LEU A 343 -21.10 0.56 -4.81
CA LEU A 343 -19.74 0.86 -4.34
C LEU A 343 -19.72 1.79 -3.13
N ARG A 344 -20.64 2.78 -3.07
CA ARG A 344 -20.82 3.65 -1.90
C ARG A 344 -21.25 2.86 -0.67
N ARG A 345 -22.20 1.94 -0.83
CA ARG A 345 -22.63 1.04 0.25
C ARG A 345 -21.52 0.12 0.70
N ALA A 346 -20.77 -0.46 -0.23
CA ALA A 346 -19.63 -1.31 0.09
C ALA A 346 -18.54 -0.55 0.88
N ALA A 347 -18.19 0.66 0.46
CA ALA A 347 -17.22 1.51 1.17
C ALA A 347 -17.71 1.90 2.57
N ALA A 348 -18.99 2.24 2.71
CA ALA A 348 -19.61 2.56 4.01
C ALA A 348 -19.61 1.34 4.95
N GLN A 349 -19.94 0.15 4.45
CA GLN A 349 -19.91 -1.10 5.22
C GLN A 349 -18.50 -1.48 5.65
N ALA A 350 -17.53 -1.39 4.75
CA ALA A 350 -16.11 -1.65 5.05
C ALA A 350 -15.58 -0.66 6.11
N LYS A 351 -15.92 0.63 5.99
CA LYS A 351 -15.58 1.63 7.00
C LYS A 351 -16.19 1.32 8.37
N ALA A 352 -17.47 0.98 8.41
CA ALA A 352 -18.16 0.65 9.66
C ALA A 352 -17.59 -0.61 10.33
N ALA A 353 -17.23 -1.64 9.54
CA ALA A 353 -16.59 -2.85 10.05
C ALA A 353 -15.21 -2.55 10.63
N PHE A 354 -14.38 -1.78 9.91
CA PHE A 354 -13.08 -1.32 10.39
C PHE A 354 -13.20 -0.52 11.69
N MET A 355 -14.06 0.52 11.72
CA MET A 355 -14.20 1.39 12.88
C MET A 355 -14.64 0.63 14.13
N ARG A 356 -15.62 -0.25 14.01
CA ARG A 356 -16.08 -1.09 15.13
C ARG A 356 -14.97 -1.94 15.73
N GLU A 357 -14.16 -2.57 14.90
CA GLU A 357 -13.05 -3.42 15.37
C GLU A 357 -11.89 -2.59 15.92
N ALA A 358 -11.62 -1.43 15.32
CA ALA A 358 -10.60 -0.49 15.78
C ALA A 358 -10.97 0.11 17.16
N GLU A 359 -12.24 0.45 17.39
CA GLU A 359 -12.75 0.92 18.70
C GLU A 359 -12.66 -0.17 19.77
N ALA A 360 -12.96 -1.42 19.40
CA ALA A 360 -12.79 -2.56 20.31
C ALA A 360 -11.31 -2.78 20.69
N LEU A 361 -10.40 -2.65 19.71
CA LEU A 361 -8.95 -2.68 19.95
C LEU A 361 -8.52 -1.54 20.88
N SER A 362 -9.03 -0.32 20.67
CA SER A 362 -8.77 0.84 21.52
C SER A 362 -9.20 0.63 22.96
N ALA A 363 -10.35 0.03 23.18
CA ALA A 363 -10.81 -0.31 24.53
C ALA A 363 -9.87 -1.31 25.22
N SER A 364 -9.46 -2.35 24.50
CA SER A 364 -8.52 -3.36 25.00
C SER A 364 -7.14 -2.76 25.29
N ARG A 365 -6.65 -1.85 24.45
CA ARG A 365 -5.39 -1.11 24.67
C ARG A 365 -5.42 -0.24 25.91
N ARG A 366 -6.54 0.42 26.20
CA ARG A 366 -6.69 1.21 27.45
C ARG A 366 -6.52 0.35 28.70
N THR A 367 -7.14 -0.83 28.70
CA THR A 367 -6.97 -1.79 29.82
C THR A 367 -5.52 -2.29 29.91
N ALA A 368 -4.91 -2.64 28.78
CA ALA A 368 -3.52 -3.07 28.74
C ALA A 368 -2.55 -1.95 29.19
N ALA A 369 -2.82 -0.69 28.80
CA ALA A 369 -2.03 0.47 29.19
C ALA A 369 -2.04 0.71 30.70
N GLN A 370 -3.19 0.60 31.35
CA GLN A 370 -3.31 0.70 32.80
C GLN A 370 -2.54 -0.42 33.50
N SER A 371 -2.68 -1.66 33.03
CA SER A 371 -1.96 -2.82 33.58
C SER A 371 -0.45 -2.67 33.42
N LEU A 372 0.02 -2.32 32.22
CA LEU A 372 1.44 -2.12 31.93
C LEU A 372 2.03 -0.98 32.76
N SER A 373 1.34 0.16 32.85
CA SER A 373 1.75 1.30 33.68
C SER A 373 1.94 0.90 35.14
N LYS A 374 1.01 0.15 35.69
CA LYS A 374 1.08 -0.33 37.08
C LYS A 374 2.26 -1.27 37.32
N LEU A 375 2.37 -2.34 36.50
CA LEU A 375 3.40 -3.36 36.67
C LEU A 375 4.82 -2.81 36.49
N VAL A 376 5.02 -1.95 35.49
CA VAL A 376 6.33 -1.32 35.27
C VAL A 376 6.66 -0.34 36.40
N THR A 377 5.69 0.44 36.87
CA THR A 377 5.89 1.32 38.02
C THR A 377 6.33 0.51 39.26
N GLU A 378 5.67 -0.60 39.55
CA GLU A 378 6.07 -1.50 40.65
C GLU A 378 7.49 -2.07 40.47
N ALA A 379 7.87 -2.42 39.24
CA ALA A 379 9.22 -2.87 38.94
C ALA A 379 10.26 -1.73 39.10
N MET A 380 9.94 -0.50 38.70
CA MET A 380 10.81 0.67 38.91
C MET A 380 11.11 0.92 40.39
N GLN A 381 10.12 0.80 41.29
CA GLN A 381 10.36 0.93 42.73
C GLN A 381 11.43 -0.07 43.20
N LYS A 382 11.35 -1.32 42.75
CA LYS A 382 12.33 -2.37 43.11
C LYS A 382 13.74 -2.09 42.52
N LEU A 383 13.82 -1.31 41.45
CA LEU A 383 15.08 -0.91 40.80
C LEU A 383 15.66 0.40 41.36
N SER A 384 15.35 0.77 42.60
CA SER A 384 15.79 1.99 43.29
C SER A 384 15.42 3.27 42.53
N MET A 385 14.20 3.29 42.01
CA MET A 385 13.57 4.49 41.42
C MET A 385 12.32 4.85 42.25
N GLU A 386 12.56 5.15 43.55
CA GLU A 386 11.49 5.48 44.49
C GLU A 386 10.71 6.70 44.03
N GLY A 387 9.37 6.63 44.04
CA GLY A 387 8.49 7.69 43.51
C GLY A 387 8.44 7.78 41.98
N GLY A 388 9.26 7.00 41.30
CA GLY A 388 9.20 6.91 39.82
C GLY A 388 7.95 6.21 39.31
N ARG A 389 7.41 6.64 38.18
CA ARG A 389 6.22 6.02 37.58
C ARG A 389 6.28 6.02 36.05
N LEU A 390 5.72 4.98 35.46
CA LEU A 390 5.43 4.90 34.03
C LEU A 390 3.95 5.18 33.80
N GLU A 391 3.65 5.97 32.77
CA GLU A 391 2.31 6.20 32.26
C GLU A 391 2.29 5.86 30.76
N VAL A 392 1.45 4.94 30.35
CA VAL A 392 1.21 4.64 28.94
C VAL A 392 0.07 5.52 28.44
N SER A 393 0.42 6.52 27.65
CA SER A 393 -0.51 7.50 27.09
C SER A 393 -0.99 7.05 25.71
N LEU A 394 -2.32 7.06 25.53
CA LEU A 394 -2.97 6.78 24.25
C LEU A 394 -3.67 8.05 23.76
N SER A 395 -3.17 8.66 22.71
CA SER A 395 -3.74 9.84 22.08
C SER A 395 -4.41 9.48 20.75
N PRO A 396 -5.56 10.10 20.41
CA PRO A 396 -6.24 9.85 19.15
C PRO A 396 -5.33 10.16 17.95
N SER A 397 -5.42 9.32 16.93
CA SER A 397 -4.76 9.52 15.64
C SER A 397 -5.74 9.32 14.50
N GLU A 398 -5.35 9.71 13.28
CA GLU A 398 -6.12 9.37 12.10
C GLU A 398 -6.26 7.85 11.96
N PRO A 399 -7.45 7.37 11.51
CA PRO A 399 -7.69 5.95 11.30
C PRO A 399 -6.65 5.33 10.35
N GLY A 400 -5.99 4.28 10.80
CA GLY A 400 -4.89 3.66 10.07
C GLY A 400 -4.79 2.14 10.25
N PRO A 401 -3.81 1.50 9.61
CA PRO A 401 -3.63 0.04 9.67
C PRO A 401 -3.26 -0.47 11.08
N HIS A 402 -2.95 0.43 11.99
CA HIS A 402 -2.60 0.13 13.38
C HIS A 402 -3.71 0.51 14.38
N GLY A 403 -4.84 1.01 13.92
CA GLY A 403 -5.97 1.44 14.76
C GLY A 403 -6.18 2.96 14.74
N LEU A 404 -6.61 3.50 15.89
CA LEU A 404 -7.08 4.87 16.05
C LEU A 404 -6.20 5.70 16.99
N GLU A 405 -5.11 5.13 17.55
CA GLU A 405 -4.29 5.77 18.57
C GLU A 405 -2.83 5.85 18.21
N HIS A 406 -2.21 6.85 18.76
CA HIS A 406 -0.78 6.96 18.98
C HIS A 406 -0.47 6.56 20.41
N CYS A 407 0.63 5.82 20.62
CA CYS A 407 1.04 5.34 21.94
C CYS A 407 2.38 5.95 22.32
N ASP A 408 2.43 6.59 23.49
CA ASP A 408 3.64 7.17 24.06
C ASP A 408 3.84 6.66 25.50
N PHE A 409 5.06 6.20 25.79
CA PHE A 409 5.48 5.86 27.13
C PHE A 409 6.06 7.12 27.80
N LEU A 410 5.35 7.59 28.83
CA LEU A 410 5.73 8.75 29.62
C LEU A 410 6.30 8.29 30.96
N VAL A 411 7.39 8.89 31.41
CA VAL A 411 8.04 8.53 32.68
C VAL A 411 8.26 9.77 33.54
N ALA A 412 7.94 9.62 34.82
CA ALA A 412 8.42 10.49 35.89
C ALA A 412 9.49 9.73 36.67
N GLY A 413 10.69 10.27 36.82
CA GLY A 413 11.79 9.62 37.53
C GLY A 413 11.64 9.63 39.07
N HIS A 414 10.94 10.64 39.60
CA HIS A 414 10.75 10.85 41.05
C HIS A 414 9.35 11.38 41.36
N GLU A 415 8.97 11.35 42.61
CA GLU A 415 7.73 11.93 43.10
C GLU A 415 7.71 13.46 42.86
N GLY A 416 6.55 14.00 42.42
CA GLY A 416 6.39 15.45 42.14
C GLY A 416 6.85 15.90 40.75
N VAL A 417 7.48 15.02 39.97
CA VAL A 417 7.86 15.33 38.56
C VAL A 417 6.73 14.91 37.62
N SER A 418 6.42 15.80 36.64
CA SER A 418 5.46 15.45 35.58
C SER A 418 6.03 14.41 34.64
N PRO A 419 5.23 13.40 34.21
CA PRO A 419 5.65 12.39 33.24
C PRO A 419 6.06 13.03 31.91
N ARG A 420 7.18 12.59 31.33
CA ARG A 420 7.73 13.04 30.06
C ARG A 420 8.05 11.85 29.16
N ALA A 421 8.02 12.08 27.84
CA ALA A 421 8.38 11.03 26.89
C ALA A 421 9.78 10.44 27.20
N LEU A 422 9.94 9.15 27.03
CA LEU A 422 11.21 8.41 27.26
C LEU A 422 12.41 9.07 26.56
N THR A 423 12.20 9.68 25.40
CA THR A 423 13.23 10.42 24.66
C THR A 423 13.78 11.65 25.40
N LYS A 424 13.08 12.12 26.44
CA LYS A 424 13.44 13.29 27.25
C LYS A 424 14.00 12.92 28.64
N VAL A 425 14.23 11.64 28.90
CA VAL A 425 14.86 11.18 30.15
C VAL A 425 16.34 11.57 30.10
N ALA A 426 16.80 12.33 31.11
CA ALA A 426 18.10 12.99 31.08
C ALA A 426 19.27 12.08 31.46
N SER A 427 19.03 10.97 32.20
CA SER A 427 20.07 10.08 32.73
C SER A 427 20.10 8.75 31.99
N GLY A 428 21.25 8.37 31.43
CA GLY A 428 21.46 7.07 30.79
C GLY A 428 21.21 5.89 31.71
N GLY A 429 21.58 5.99 32.99
CA GLY A 429 21.34 4.97 33.99
C GLY A 429 19.84 4.82 34.34
N GLU A 430 19.08 5.92 34.39
CA GLU A 430 17.63 5.86 34.58
C GLU A 430 16.94 5.20 33.37
N LEU A 431 17.30 5.61 32.16
CA LEU A 431 16.76 5.03 30.93
C LEU A 431 17.03 3.53 30.86
N SER A 432 18.23 3.06 31.25
CA SER A 432 18.56 1.64 31.28
C SER A 432 17.70 0.86 32.27
N ARG A 433 17.48 1.39 33.48
CA ARG A 433 16.60 0.75 34.48
C ARG A 433 15.13 0.71 34.06
N ILE A 434 14.63 1.80 33.46
CA ILE A 434 13.27 1.85 32.92
C ILE A 434 13.11 0.86 31.78
N SER A 435 14.06 0.86 30.83
CA SER A 435 14.06 -0.07 29.69
C SER A 435 14.09 -1.52 30.17
N LEU A 436 14.88 -1.82 31.21
CA LEU A 436 14.90 -3.13 31.83
C LEU A 436 13.55 -3.50 32.45
N ALA A 437 12.94 -2.61 33.25
CA ALA A 437 11.63 -2.84 33.82
C ALA A 437 10.57 -3.14 32.77
N ILE A 438 10.53 -2.33 31.69
CA ILE A 438 9.63 -2.54 30.56
C ILE A 438 9.92 -3.89 29.90
N SER A 439 11.19 -4.19 29.58
CA SER A 439 11.59 -5.44 28.92
C SER A 439 11.18 -6.67 29.72
N VAL A 440 11.45 -6.70 31.01
CA VAL A 440 11.10 -7.85 31.86
C VAL A 440 9.58 -8.03 31.98
N ILE A 441 8.82 -6.95 32.11
CA ILE A 441 7.35 -7.03 32.21
C ILE A 441 6.71 -7.42 30.88
N THR A 442 7.16 -6.83 29.76
CA THR A 442 6.63 -7.15 28.43
C THR A 442 7.09 -8.52 27.94
N ALA A 443 8.28 -8.96 28.34
CA ALA A 443 8.81 -10.30 28.08
C ALA A 443 7.84 -11.40 28.51
N ARG A 444 7.15 -11.23 29.65
CA ARG A 444 6.14 -12.20 30.13
C ARG A 444 4.97 -12.41 29.16
N ALA A 445 4.66 -11.42 28.35
CA ALA A 445 3.55 -11.45 27.41
C ALA A 445 3.95 -11.91 25.99
N THR A 446 5.25 -12.00 25.71
CA THR A 446 5.75 -12.42 24.39
C THR A 446 5.64 -13.96 24.26
N PRO A 447 5.15 -14.50 23.14
CA PRO A 447 5.02 -15.95 22.94
C PRO A 447 6.33 -16.68 22.65
N VAL A 448 7.48 -15.99 22.75
CA VAL A 448 8.80 -16.50 22.42
C VAL A 448 9.39 -17.25 23.60
N GLU A 449 9.97 -18.41 23.35
CA GLU A 449 10.48 -19.30 24.41
C GLU A 449 11.89 -18.96 24.87
N THR A 450 12.72 -18.34 24.02
CA THR A 450 14.11 -17.98 24.32
C THR A 450 14.27 -16.47 24.37
N MET A 451 14.78 -15.95 25.47
CA MET A 451 15.07 -14.53 25.68
C MET A 451 16.53 -14.31 25.99
N ILE A 452 17.11 -13.32 25.34
CA ILE A 452 18.52 -12.98 25.51
C ILE A 452 18.62 -11.54 25.99
N PHE A 453 19.32 -11.35 27.09
CA PHE A 453 19.58 -10.04 27.67
C PHE A 453 21.07 -9.72 27.61
N ASP A 454 21.42 -8.67 26.87
CA ASP A 454 22.79 -8.20 26.72
C ASP A 454 22.96 -6.85 27.43
N GLU A 455 24.02 -6.75 28.26
CA GLU A 455 24.42 -5.53 28.96
C GLU A 455 23.30 -4.86 29.79
N ILE A 456 22.32 -5.64 30.27
CA ILE A 456 21.20 -5.09 31.06
C ILE A 456 21.65 -4.58 32.44
N ASP A 457 22.81 -4.98 32.86
CA ASP A 457 23.46 -4.58 34.11
C ASP A 457 24.42 -3.38 33.94
N ALA A 458 24.46 -2.77 32.77
CA ALA A 458 25.23 -1.57 32.54
C ALA A 458 24.72 -0.38 33.40
N GLY A 459 25.59 0.14 34.24
CA GLY A 459 25.26 1.27 35.13
C GLY A 459 24.42 0.92 36.38
N ILE A 460 24.27 -0.38 36.68
CA ILE A 460 23.65 -0.85 37.92
C ILE A 460 24.67 -1.66 38.73
N GLY A 461 24.47 -1.76 40.06
CA GLY A 461 25.30 -2.53 40.97
C GLY A 461 24.62 -2.76 42.33
N GLY A 462 25.28 -3.52 43.20
CA GLY A 462 24.79 -3.76 44.56
C GLY A 462 23.38 -4.37 44.62
N ALA A 463 22.51 -3.80 45.43
CA ALA A 463 21.15 -4.30 45.63
C ALA A 463 20.29 -4.30 44.37
N VAL A 464 20.49 -3.33 43.47
CA VAL A 464 19.75 -3.24 42.18
C VAL A 464 20.10 -4.44 41.28
N ALA A 465 21.37 -4.81 41.21
CA ALA A 465 21.81 -5.97 40.40
C ALA A 465 21.23 -7.29 40.95
N GLU A 466 21.08 -7.41 42.27
CA GLU A 466 20.40 -8.58 42.87
C GLU A 466 18.92 -8.65 42.47
N VAL A 467 18.20 -7.52 42.52
CA VAL A 467 16.79 -7.45 42.07
C VAL A 467 16.66 -7.84 40.61
N VAL A 468 17.55 -7.37 39.74
CA VAL A 468 17.59 -7.75 38.32
C VAL A 468 17.80 -9.27 38.17
N GLY A 469 18.78 -9.82 38.86
CA GLY A 469 19.04 -11.26 38.84
C GLY A 469 17.83 -12.09 39.25
N ARG A 470 17.10 -11.67 40.30
CA ARG A 470 15.86 -12.33 40.75
C ARG A 470 14.72 -12.21 39.72
N LEU A 471 14.57 -11.07 39.06
CA LEU A 471 13.56 -10.89 37.99
C LEU A 471 13.86 -11.82 36.80
N LEU A 472 15.12 -11.94 36.38
CA LEU A 472 15.52 -12.88 35.33
C LEU A 472 15.34 -14.34 35.74
N GLN A 473 15.64 -14.67 37.02
CA GLN A 473 15.39 -16.00 37.57
C GLN A 473 13.91 -16.35 37.52
N GLN A 474 13.02 -15.43 37.93
CA GLN A 474 11.57 -15.63 37.84
C GLN A 474 11.11 -15.85 36.41
N LEU A 475 11.64 -15.06 35.45
CA LEU A 475 11.34 -15.22 34.04
C LEU A 475 11.83 -16.58 33.49
N GLY A 476 12.97 -17.07 34.03
CA GLY A 476 13.56 -18.36 33.69
C GLY A 476 12.77 -19.57 34.17
N HIS A 477 11.78 -19.44 35.06
CA HIS A 477 10.94 -20.58 35.47
C HIS A 477 10.11 -21.15 34.32
N ASP A 478 9.60 -20.28 33.46
CA ASP A 478 8.70 -20.66 32.36
C ASP A 478 9.38 -20.61 30.99
N ARG A 479 10.61 -20.11 30.91
CA ARG A 479 11.30 -19.80 29.64
C ARG A 479 12.79 -20.03 29.77
N GLN A 480 13.46 -20.07 28.63
CA GLN A 480 14.92 -20.03 28.55
C GLN A 480 15.36 -18.55 28.50
N VAL A 481 16.17 -18.17 29.48
CA VAL A 481 16.72 -16.82 29.64
C VAL A 481 18.25 -16.91 29.59
N LEU A 482 18.88 -16.21 28.65
CA LEU A 482 20.32 -16.04 28.61
C LEU A 482 20.66 -14.59 28.95
N CYS A 483 21.59 -14.34 29.84
CA CYS A 483 22.01 -13.00 30.20
C CYS A 483 23.54 -12.88 30.17
N VAL A 484 24.03 -11.94 29.38
CA VAL A 484 25.44 -11.51 29.47
C VAL A 484 25.56 -10.52 30.61
N THR A 485 26.39 -10.86 31.60
CA THR A 485 26.54 -10.03 32.79
C THR A 485 28.02 -9.93 33.24
N HIS A 486 28.33 -8.81 33.88
CA HIS A 486 29.57 -8.61 34.61
C HIS A 486 29.34 -8.44 36.10
N GLN A 487 28.06 -8.51 36.55
CA GLN A 487 27.68 -8.36 37.97
C GLN A 487 27.54 -9.73 38.63
N PRO A 488 28.30 -10.01 39.73
CA PRO A 488 28.21 -11.25 40.44
C PRO A 488 26.83 -11.49 41.05
N GLN A 489 26.11 -10.40 41.42
CA GLN A 489 24.76 -10.46 41.96
C GLN A 489 23.74 -11.01 40.95
N VAL A 490 23.88 -10.62 39.66
CA VAL A 490 23.04 -11.16 38.60
C VAL A 490 23.40 -12.61 38.31
N ALA A 491 24.71 -12.88 38.14
CA ALA A 491 25.22 -14.20 37.81
C ALA A 491 24.89 -15.25 38.87
N SER A 492 24.89 -14.88 40.16
CA SER A 492 24.55 -15.80 41.26
C SER A 492 23.11 -16.31 41.22
N CYS A 493 22.16 -15.54 40.63
CA CYS A 493 20.78 -15.92 40.47
C CYS A 493 20.52 -16.92 39.34
N ALA A 494 21.49 -17.14 38.44
CA ALA A 494 21.34 -18.08 37.33
C ALA A 494 21.40 -19.54 37.81
N ILE A 495 20.68 -20.42 37.08
CA ILE A 495 20.73 -21.87 37.32
C ILE A 495 21.96 -22.47 36.62
N HIS A 496 22.23 -22.01 35.40
CA HIS A 496 23.37 -22.42 34.57
C HIS A 496 24.35 -21.27 34.41
N HIS A 497 25.63 -21.61 34.31
CA HIS A 497 26.69 -20.61 34.16
C HIS A 497 27.63 -21.01 33.02
N LEU A 498 27.77 -20.16 32.05
CA LEU A 498 28.71 -20.29 30.95
C LEU A 498 29.86 -19.30 31.16
N HIS A 499 31.08 -19.80 31.18
CA HIS A 499 32.30 -19.02 31.31
C HIS A 499 32.99 -18.84 29.96
N VAL A 500 33.22 -17.57 29.58
CA VAL A 500 33.93 -17.20 28.36
C VAL A 500 35.36 -16.83 28.73
N GLU A 501 36.33 -17.55 28.17
CA GLU A 501 37.76 -17.37 28.42
C GLU A 501 38.51 -17.10 27.11
N LYS A 502 39.47 -16.18 27.16
CA LYS A 502 40.45 -15.98 26.08
C LYS A 502 41.73 -16.72 26.39
N LYS A 503 42.22 -17.47 25.42
CA LYS A 503 43.54 -18.14 25.47
C LYS A 503 44.35 -17.74 24.25
N THR A 504 45.66 -17.56 24.44
CA THR A 504 46.58 -17.39 23.32
C THR A 504 47.14 -18.75 22.96
N VAL A 505 46.80 -19.26 21.79
CA VAL A 505 47.32 -20.53 21.24
C VAL A 505 48.08 -20.20 19.94
N ASP A 506 49.34 -20.60 19.86
CA ASP A 506 50.22 -20.35 18.71
C ASP A 506 50.27 -18.86 18.26
N GLY A 507 50.30 -17.94 19.23
CA GLY A 507 50.33 -16.48 18.98
C GLY A 507 49.01 -15.86 18.50
N LYS A 508 47.91 -16.64 18.44
CA LYS A 508 46.59 -16.18 18.08
C LYS A 508 45.65 -16.24 19.27
N THR A 509 44.82 -15.21 19.43
CA THR A 509 43.78 -15.18 20.46
C THR A 509 42.62 -16.08 20.04
N VAL A 510 42.24 -17.03 20.88
CA VAL A 510 41.11 -17.93 20.69
C VAL A 510 40.19 -17.79 21.88
N SER A 511 38.90 -17.66 21.65
CA SER A 511 37.88 -17.67 22.70
C SER A 511 37.30 -19.08 22.82
N SER A 512 37.20 -19.55 24.08
CA SER A 512 36.54 -20.81 24.45
C SER A 512 35.39 -20.52 25.42
N LEU A 513 34.40 -21.38 25.39
CA LEU A 513 33.23 -21.28 26.26
C LEU A 513 32.99 -22.62 26.95
N THR A 514 32.86 -22.61 28.26
CA THR A 514 32.67 -23.80 29.06
C THR A 514 31.48 -23.63 30.03
N GLN A 515 30.71 -24.69 30.17
CA GLN A 515 29.66 -24.73 31.20
C GLN A 515 30.33 -25.08 32.53
N LEU A 516 30.03 -24.28 33.56
CA LEU A 516 30.63 -24.44 34.89
C LEU A 516 29.80 -25.40 35.74
N ASP A 517 30.51 -26.30 36.42
CA ASP A 517 29.95 -27.09 37.50
C ASP A 517 29.78 -26.26 38.79
N SER A 518 29.22 -26.84 39.86
CA SER A 518 28.99 -26.15 41.12
C SER A 518 30.24 -25.51 41.71
N LYS A 519 31.43 -26.15 41.52
CA LYS A 519 32.70 -25.62 42.05
C LYS A 519 33.19 -24.46 41.15
N GLY A 520 33.17 -24.64 39.85
CA GLY A 520 33.54 -23.59 38.90
C GLY A 520 32.67 -22.34 39.03
N ARG A 521 31.37 -22.50 39.35
CA ARG A 521 30.47 -21.37 39.64
C ARG A 521 30.89 -20.57 40.86
N ILE A 522 31.30 -21.23 41.96
CA ILE A 522 31.81 -20.55 43.14
C ILE A 522 33.09 -19.77 42.81
N GLU A 523 34.01 -20.38 42.07
CA GLU A 523 35.28 -19.77 41.66
C GLU A 523 35.03 -18.55 40.76
N GLU A 524 34.13 -18.64 39.79
CA GLU A 524 33.81 -17.54 38.90
C GLU A 524 33.12 -16.37 39.61
N ILE A 525 32.14 -16.63 40.48
CA ILE A 525 31.51 -15.58 41.27
C ILE A 525 32.55 -14.92 42.23
N ALA A 526 33.45 -15.71 42.82
CA ALA A 526 34.53 -15.16 43.63
C ALA A 526 35.49 -14.30 42.83
N ARG A 527 35.85 -14.71 41.60
CA ARG A 527 36.65 -13.92 40.65
C ARG A 527 35.95 -12.59 40.28
N MET A 528 34.65 -12.61 40.03
CA MET A 528 33.85 -11.40 39.74
C MET A 528 33.78 -10.45 40.94
N LEU A 529 33.84 -10.97 42.19
CA LEU A 529 33.84 -10.18 43.43
C LEU A 529 35.22 -9.60 43.76
N GLY A 530 36.27 -10.41 43.71
CA GLY A 530 37.59 -10.09 44.25
C GLY A 530 38.65 -9.73 43.18
N GLY A 531 38.34 -9.83 41.89
CA GLY A 531 39.28 -9.62 40.82
C GLY A 531 40.41 -10.68 40.77
N ILE A 532 41.67 -10.27 40.57
CA ILE A 532 42.83 -11.16 40.35
C ILE A 532 43.17 -11.93 41.64
N HIS A 533 42.91 -11.40 42.85
CA HIS A 533 43.27 -12.03 44.09
C HIS A 533 42.07 -12.69 44.77
N MET A 534 41.90 -13.98 44.60
CA MET A 534 40.89 -14.77 45.31
C MET A 534 41.35 -15.10 46.70
N THR A 535 40.64 -14.61 47.71
CA THR A 535 40.85 -14.95 49.13
C THR A 535 39.80 -15.96 49.61
N GLN A 536 40.05 -16.61 50.77
CA GLN A 536 39.05 -17.51 51.37
C GLN A 536 37.75 -16.75 51.66
N ALA A 537 37.84 -15.51 52.08
CA ALA A 537 36.67 -14.66 52.38
C ALA A 537 35.81 -14.40 51.11
N THR A 538 36.45 -14.18 49.94
CA THR A 538 35.72 -14.01 48.67
C THR A 538 35.05 -15.32 48.21
N LEU A 539 35.67 -16.47 48.43
CA LEU A 539 35.07 -17.78 48.14
C LEU A 539 33.86 -18.06 49.07
N ASP A 540 33.97 -17.75 50.33
CA ASP A 540 32.86 -17.96 51.29
C ASP A 540 31.70 -16.99 50.99
N HIS A 541 31.97 -15.75 50.64
CA HIS A 541 30.94 -14.82 50.17
C HIS A 541 30.26 -15.28 48.86
N ALA A 542 31.03 -15.78 47.89
CA ALA A 542 30.47 -16.36 46.68
C ALA A 542 29.54 -17.54 46.93
N LYS A 543 29.93 -18.45 47.86
CA LYS A 543 29.07 -19.57 48.30
C LYS A 543 27.77 -19.08 48.93
N GLU A 544 27.86 -18.06 49.80
CA GLU A 544 26.68 -17.51 50.45
C GLU A 544 25.73 -16.86 49.43
N MET A 545 26.25 -16.08 48.47
CA MET A 545 25.44 -15.48 47.42
C MET A 545 24.70 -16.55 46.60
N LEU A 546 25.39 -17.62 46.18
CA LEU A 546 24.77 -18.72 45.46
C LEU A 546 23.70 -19.44 46.29
N ARG A 547 23.94 -19.64 47.59
CA ARG A 547 22.97 -20.24 48.51
C ARG A 547 21.72 -19.38 48.67
N LEU A 548 21.87 -18.06 48.86
CA LEU A 548 20.76 -17.11 49.02
C LEU A 548 19.93 -16.91 47.75
N SER A 549 20.55 -17.13 46.61
CA SER A 549 19.90 -17.02 45.28
C SER A 549 19.25 -18.33 44.83
N SER A 550 19.44 -19.46 45.56
CA SER A 550 18.84 -20.75 45.22
C SER A 550 17.31 -20.75 45.44
N PRO A 551 16.50 -21.38 44.56
CA PRO A 551 15.04 -21.44 44.67
C PRO A 551 14.54 -22.02 46.01
N GLN A 552 15.28 -22.92 46.61
CA GLN A 552 14.93 -23.57 47.90
C GLN A 552 15.00 -22.61 49.11
N SER A 553 15.80 -21.54 49.05
CA SER A 553 15.89 -20.56 50.13
C SER A 553 14.75 -19.51 50.14
N GLN A 554 13.98 -19.43 49.08
CA GLN A 554 12.86 -18.48 48.98
C GLN A 554 11.59 -18.97 49.65
N GLN A 555 11.30 -20.28 49.64
CA GLN A 555 10.13 -20.86 50.33
C GLN A 555 10.19 -20.71 51.86
N SER A 556 11.39 -20.58 52.41
CA SER A 556 11.58 -20.39 53.86
C SER A 556 11.41 -18.94 54.36
N ARG A 557 11.40 -17.94 53.44
CA ARG A 557 11.25 -16.50 53.79
C ARG A 557 9.83 -15.96 53.62
N GLU A 558 8.98 -16.62 52.84
CA GLU A 558 7.56 -16.24 52.68
C GLU A 558 6.67 -16.82 53.77
N THR A 559 7.22 -17.66 54.67
CA THR A 559 6.53 -18.30 55.81
C THR A 559 6.91 -17.69 57.16
N HIS A 560 7.61 -16.56 57.22
CA HIS A 560 7.90 -15.84 58.48
C HIS A 560 7.45 -14.37 58.40
#